data_d304e55e313bdb94f757de5e671aa943
#
_entry.id   d304e55e313bdb94f757de5e671aa943
#
_cell.length_a   1.000
_cell.length_b   1.000
_cell.length_c   1.000
_cell.angle_alpha   90.00
_cell.angle_beta   90.00
_cell.angle_gamma   90.00
#
_symmetry.space_group_name_H-M   'P 1'
#
loop_
_entity.id
_entity.type
_entity.pdbx_description
1 polymer ?
#
loop_
_entity_poly.entity_id
_entity_poly.type
_entity_poly.pdbx_seq_one_letter_code
_entity_poly.pdbx_strand_id
1 'polypeptide(L)'
;MGVISIGCTISSPVIANAKSEGHVDYIRALPIPRILISLADLCIWLIAILPGVFFSFLLGCLRFSVQLNLSILSVFVMLLICLTMISLGFSIAYIFSQNIVTLMSQLILMIGLMFSPIMYPAGRLPDWLDQLYFLLPFVPSANLLRASFYRHGTVSLVDIGVLIFWIFLTQLLILGTLQKEL
;
A
#
# COMPACT_ATOMS: atom_id res chain seq x y z
N MET A 1 -1.05 -10.22 1.15
CA MET A 1 -1.83 -9.99 2.37
C MET A 1 -1.03 -9.19 3.40
N GLY A 2 0.12 -9.68 3.92
CA GLY A 2 0.90 -8.98 4.95
C GLY A 2 1.25 -7.53 4.62
N VAL A 3 1.61 -7.22 3.38
CA VAL A 3 1.94 -5.84 2.94
C VAL A 3 0.71 -4.91 3.05
N ILE A 4 -0.47 -5.40 2.68
CA ILE A 4 -1.73 -4.63 2.80
C ILE A 4 -2.05 -4.36 4.28
N SER A 5 -1.93 -5.40 5.13
CA SER A 5 -2.18 -5.26 6.56
C SER A 5 -1.24 -4.26 7.21
N ILE A 6 0.06 -4.35 6.96
CA ILE A 6 1.04 -3.44 7.55
C ILE A 6 0.89 -2.03 6.96
N GLY A 7 0.77 -1.93 5.63
CA GLY A 7 0.67 -0.64 4.94
C GLY A 7 -0.60 0.15 5.27
N CYS A 8 -1.76 -0.49 5.34
CA CYS A 8 -3.02 0.20 5.58
C CYS A 8 -3.49 0.17 7.03
N THR A 9 -3.24 -0.95 7.77
CA THR A 9 -3.84 -1.13 9.10
C THR A 9 -2.93 -0.70 10.24
N ILE A 10 -1.61 -0.84 10.09
CA ILE A 10 -0.66 -0.49 11.14
C ILE A 10 -0.14 0.93 10.96
N SER A 11 0.24 1.32 9.73
CA SER A 11 0.83 2.65 9.50
C SER A 11 -0.18 3.78 9.74
N SER A 12 -1.45 3.61 9.30
CA SER A 12 -2.45 4.66 9.39
C SER A 12 -2.76 5.11 10.83
N PRO A 13 -3.08 4.20 11.79
CA PRO A 13 -3.34 4.62 13.18
C PRO A 13 -2.11 5.21 13.87
N VAL A 14 -0.91 4.71 13.58
CA VAL A 14 0.33 5.23 14.19
C VAL A 14 0.56 6.68 13.77
N ILE A 15 0.36 6.99 12.48
CA ILE A 15 0.50 8.36 11.97
C ILE A 15 -0.62 9.25 12.50
N ALA A 16 -1.86 8.74 12.58
CA ALA A 16 -2.97 9.49 13.15
C ALA A 16 -2.74 9.82 14.63
N ASN A 17 -2.16 8.90 15.40
CA ASN A 17 -1.75 9.14 16.80
C ASN A 17 -0.65 10.21 16.86
N ALA A 18 0.41 10.09 16.07
CA ALA A 18 1.48 11.07 16.00
C ALA A 18 0.94 12.47 15.61
N LYS A 19 -0.06 12.52 14.72
CA LYS A 19 -0.76 13.78 14.39
C LYS A 19 -1.48 14.35 15.59
N SER A 20 -2.18 13.55 16.38
CA SER A 20 -2.92 14.00 17.57
C SER A 20 -2.02 14.42 18.73
N GLU A 21 -0.81 13.92 18.81
CA GLU A 21 0.23 14.26 19.80
C GLU A 21 0.99 15.56 19.44
N GLY A 22 0.60 16.26 18.38
CA GLY A 22 1.22 17.53 17.97
C GLY A 22 2.52 17.37 17.19
N HIS A 23 2.88 16.16 16.77
CA HIS A 23 4.07 15.91 15.97
C HIS A 23 4.07 16.67 14.63
N VAL A 24 2.90 16.78 14.03
CA VAL A 24 2.69 17.55 12.78
C VAL A 24 2.93 19.03 13.00
N ASP A 25 2.51 19.58 14.15
CA ASP A 25 2.71 21.01 14.47
C ASP A 25 4.19 21.33 14.73
N TYR A 26 4.91 20.40 15.35
CA TYR A 26 6.36 20.52 15.51
C TYR A 26 7.08 20.52 14.14
N ILE A 27 6.71 19.61 13.24
CA ILE A 27 7.30 19.53 11.89
C ILE A 27 6.97 20.79 11.07
N ARG A 28 5.80 21.39 11.26
CA ARG A 28 5.41 22.64 10.59
C ARG A 28 6.27 23.84 10.98
N ALA A 29 6.80 23.85 12.19
CA ALA A 29 7.70 24.90 12.65
C ALA A 29 9.08 24.85 11.97
N LEU A 30 9.41 23.74 11.29
CA LEU A 30 10.67 23.58 10.57
C LEU A 30 10.58 24.18 9.15
N PRO A 31 11.58 24.93 8.69
CA PRO A 31 11.62 25.50 7.34
C PRO A 31 11.97 24.42 6.28
N ILE A 32 11.19 23.33 6.23
CA ILE A 32 11.41 22.19 5.33
C ILE A 32 10.21 22.08 4.36
N PRO A 33 10.44 21.84 3.06
CA PRO A 33 9.36 21.63 2.12
C PRO A 33 8.55 20.37 2.49
N ARG A 34 7.24 20.50 2.51
CA ARG A 34 6.28 19.47 2.96
C ARG A 34 6.39 18.14 2.23
N ILE A 35 6.83 18.19 0.96
CA ILE A 35 7.09 16.99 0.16
C ILE A 35 8.18 16.14 0.79
N LEU A 36 9.24 16.74 1.33
CA LEU A 36 10.32 16.00 1.98
C LEU A 36 9.85 15.28 3.24
N ILE A 37 8.92 15.85 3.99
CA ILE A 37 8.34 15.23 5.18
C ILE A 37 7.58 13.96 4.79
N SER A 38 6.67 14.09 3.82
CA SER A 38 5.89 12.93 3.33
C SER A 38 6.80 11.83 2.75
N LEU A 39 7.85 12.20 2.03
CA LEU A 39 8.82 11.25 1.50
C LEU A 39 9.66 10.57 2.58
N ALA A 40 10.05 11.32 3.61
CA ALA A 40 10.78 10.76 4.75
C ALA A 40 9.94 9.72 5.49
N ASP A 41 8.68 10.03 5.77
CA ASP A 41 7.73 9.10 6.39
C ASP A 41 7.54 7.84 5.53
N LEU A 42 7.37 7.99 4.22
CA LEU A 42 7.30 6.85 3.31
C LEU A 42 8.55 5.97 3.37
N CYS A 43 9.74 6.57 3.41
CA CYS A 43 11.00 5.83 3.51
C CYS A 43 11.12 5.07 4.83
N ILE A 44 10.76 5.70 5.95
CA ILE A 44 10.78 5.07 7.28
C ILE A 44 9.88 3.84 7.30
N TRP A 45 8.64 3.98 6.83
CA TRP A 45 7.69 2.88 6.80
C TRP A 45 8.04 1.81 5.78
N LEU A 46 8.65 2.18 4.66
CA LEU A 46 9.20 1.21 3.72
C LEU A 46 10.25 0.32 4.38
N ILE A 47 11.20 0.92 5.11
CA ILE A 47 12.22 0.17 5.86
C ILE A 47 11.57 -0.70 6.93
N ALA A 48 10.56 -0.20 7.63
CA ALA A 48 9.85 -0.94 8.68
C ALA A 48 9.09 -2.17 8.15
N ILE A 49 8.58 -2.11 6.93
CA ILE A 49 7.86 -3.24 6.29
C ILE A 49 8.81 -4.33 5.78
N LEU A 50 10.02 -3.98 5.35
CA LEU A 50 10.96 -4.91 4.72
C LEU A 50 11.23 -6.19 5.53
N PRO A 51 11.48 -6.14 6.86
CA PRO A 51 11.68 -7.36 7.65
C PRO A 51 10.46 -8.28 7.60
N GLY A 52 9.25 -7.74 7.75
CA GLY A 52 8.00 -8.52 7.71
C GLY A 52 7.78 -9.20 6.36
N VAL A 53 8.07 -8.50 5.29
CA VAL A 53 8.02 -9.02 3.91
C VAL A 53 9.07 -10.11 3.72
N PHE A 54 10.30 -9.89 4.17
CA PHE A 54 11.38 -10.85 4.08
C PHE A 54 11.06 -12.15 4.83
N PHE A 55 10.59 -12.07 6.08
CA PHE A 55 10.19 -13.24 6.85
C PHE A 55 8.99 -13.98 6.22
N SER A 56 8.00 -13.26 5.74
CA SER A 56 6.84 -13.86 5.04
C SER A 56 7.28 -14.62 3.79
N PHE A 57 8.21 -14.05 3.04
CA PHE A 57 8.78 -14.67 1.85
C PHE A 57 9.60 -15.91 2.20
N LEU A 58 10.47 -15.82 3.20
CA LEU A 58 11.30 -16.95 3.69
C LEU A 58 10.41 -18.12 4.14
N LEU A 59 9.40 -17.87 4.95
CA LEU A 59 8.46 -18.91 5.40
C LEU A 59 7.66 -19.50 4.23
N GLY A 60 7.28 -18.69 3.25
CA GLY A 60 6.61 -19.16 2.04
C GLY A 60 7.49 -20.12 1.23
N CYS A 61 8.75 -19.77 1.03
CA CYS A 61 9.73 -20.63 0.33
C CYS A 61 9.97 -21.95 1.07
N LEU A 62 10.18 -21.89 2.39
CA LEU A 62 10.45 -23.07 3.22
C LEU A 62 9.25 -24.01 3.29
N ARG A 63 8.03 -23.48 3.40
CA ARG A 63 6.82 -24.30 3.61
C ARG A 63 6.30 -24.93 2.32
N PHE A 64 6.37 -24.20 1.21
CA PHE A 64 5.73 -24.60 -0.03
C PHE A 64 6.72 -25.10 -1.09
N SER A 65 8.03 -25.09 -0.83
CA SER A 65 9.09 -25.50 -1.76
C SER A 65 8.92 -24.91 -3.17
N VAL A 66 8.37 -23.70 -3.26
CA VAL A 66 8.09 -23.04 -4.53
C VAL A 66 9.40 -22.52 -5.11
N GLN A 67 9.72 -22.94 -6.33
CA GLN A 67 10.85 -22.37 -7.07
C GLN A 67 10.45 -20.97 -7.56
N LEU A 68 10.75 -19.97 -6.76
CA LEU A 68 10.49 -18.58 -7.10
C LEU A 68 11.67 -18.01 -7.90
N ASN A 69 11.36 -17.40 -9.02
CA ASN A 69 12.33 -16.66 -9.81
C ASN A 69 12.55 -15.28 -9.18
N LEU A 70 13.60 -15.15 -8.37
CA LEU A 70 14.03 -13.87 -7.84
C LEU A 70 14.75 -13.09 -8.97
N SER A 71 13.99 -12.29 -9.68
CA SER A 71 14.49 -11.32 -10.64
C SER A 71 14.59 -9.93 -10.01
N ILE A 72 15.48 -9.09 -10.51
CA ILE A 72 15.55 -7.66 -10.15
C ILE A 72 14.18 -7.00 -10.35
N LEU A 73 13.44 -7.41 -11.39
CA LEU A 73 12.08 -6.96 -11.66
C LEU A 73 11.12 -7.30 -10.51
N SER A 74 11.23 -8.50 -9.92
CA SER A 74 10.37 -8.92 -8.80
C SER A 74 10.58 -8.05 -7.56
N VAL A 75 11.82 -7.66 -7.28
CA VAL A 75 12.15 -6.76 -6.17
C VAL A 75 11.59 -5.37 -6.43
N PHE A 76 11.73 -4.84 -7.64
CA PHE A 76 11.18 -3.54 -8.01
C PHE A 76 9.65 -3.51 -7.89
N VAL A 77 8.95 -4.50 -8.42
CA VAL A 77 7.49 -4.64 -8.30
C VAL A 77 7.06 -4.72 -6.84
N MET A 78 7.79 -5.46 -6.02
CA MET A 78 7.49 -5.58 -4.59
C MET A 78 7.64 -4.25 -3.86
N LEU A 79 8.69 -3.49 -4.13
CA LEU A 79 8.89 -2.15 -3.58
C LEU A 79 7.77 -1.19 -4.01
N LEU A 80 7.38 -1.23 -5.28
CA LEU A 80 6.29 -0.42 -5.81
C LEU A 80 4.96 -0.71 -5.08
N ILE A 81 4.66 -1.99 -4.85
CA ILE A 81 3.46 -2.40 -4.11
C ILE A 81 3.51 -1.92 -2.66
N CYS A 82 4.65 -2.07 -1.98
CA CYS A 82 4.83 -1.57 -0.62
C CYS A 82 4.59 -0.06 -0.55
N LEU A 83 5.20 0.71 -1.44
CA LEU A 83 5.00 2.16 -1.52
C LEU A 83 3.54 2.54 -1.75
N THR A 84 2.84 1.85 -2.66
CA THR A 84 1.42 2.11 -2.93
C THR A 84 0.57 1.87 -1.69
N MET A 85 0.78 0.77 -0.97
CA MET A 85 -0.01 0.42 0.21
C MET A 85 0.26 1.35 1.39
N ILE A 86 1.50 1.76 1.60
CA ILE A 86 1.86 2.74 2.63
C ILE A 86 1.26 4.10 2.31
N SER A 87 1.38 4.55 1.06
CA SER A 87 0.86 5.84 0.61
C SER A 87 -0.67 5.93 0.75
N LEU A 88 -1.40 4.83 0.49
CA LEU A 88 -2.83 4.71 0.79
C LEU A 88 -3.11 4.86 2.29
N GLY A 89 -2.37 4.15 3.13
CA GLY A 89 -2.51 4.25 4.58
C GLY A 89 -2.29 5.68 5.08
N PHE A 90 -1.29 6.37 4.56
CA PHE A 90 -1.01 7.76 4.88
C PHE A 90 -2.13 8.71 4.47
N SER A 91 -2.66 8.55 3.25
CA SER A 91 -3.75 9.41 2.79
C SER A 91 -4.96 9.34 3.73
N ILE A 92 -5.28 8.15 4.25
CA ILE A 92 -6.36 7.96 5.23
C ILE A 92 -6.02 8.66 6.56
N ALA A 93 -4.78 8.52 7.05
CA ALA A 93 -4.34 9.12 8.31
C ALA A 93 -4.34 10.65 8.27
N TYR A 94 -3.98 11.25 7.14
CA TYR A 94 -3.97 12.70 6.98
C TYR A 94 -5.35 13.31 6.77
N ILE A 95 -6.28 12.59 6.12
CA ILE A 95 -7.63 13.09 5.80
C ILE A 95 -8.58 12.99 7.00
N PHE A 96 -8.52 11.89 7.75
CA PHE A 96 -9.50 11.58 8.78
C PHE A 96 -8.95 11.80 10.19
N SER A 97 -9.88 11.95 11.16
CA SER A 97 -9.54 11.99 12.58
C SER A 97 -9.15 10.59 13.09
N GLN A 98 -8.37 10.53 14.17
CA GLN A 98 -7.80 9.31 14.75
C GLN A 98 -8.81 8.15 14.90
N ASN A 99 -10.00 8.44 15.44
CA ASN A 99 -11.04 7.42 15.66
C ASN A 99 -11.58 6.83 14.35
N ILE A 100 -11.71 7.68 13.33
CA ILE A 100 -12.21 7.27 12.01
C ILE A 100 -11.13 6.50 11.25
N VAL A 101 -9.87 6.88 11.39
CA VAL A 101 -8.73 6.21 10.73
C VAL A 101 -8.69 4.72 11.04
N THR A 102 -8.85 4.35 12.32
CA THR A 102 -8.83 2.94 12.73
C THR A 102 -9.97 2.15 12.08
N LEU A 103 -11.18 2.71 12.08
CA LEU A 103 -12.34 2.07 11.45
C LEU A 103 -12.18 1.96 9.93
N MET A 104 -11.75 3.03 9.27
CA MET A 104 -11.54 3.05 7.81
C MET A 104 -10.45 2.08 7.38
N SER A 105 -9.35 2.00 8.12
CA SER A 105 -8.26 1.06 7.85
C SER A 105 -8.73 -0.39 7.94
N GLN A 106 -9.53 -0.73 8.94
CA GLN A 106 -10.12 -2.06 9.09
C GLN A 106 -11.13 -2.39 7.99
N LEU A 107 -12.00 -1.43 7.64
CA LEU A 107 -12.95 -1.59 6.54
C LEU A 107 -12.25 -1.82 5.21
N ILE A 108 -11.22 -1.05 4.89
CA ILE A 108 -10.44 -1.20 3.65
C ILE A 108 -9.76 -2.57 3.61
N LEU A 109 -9.21 -3.02 4.74
CA LEU A 109 -8.62 -4.35 4.83
C LEU A 109 -9.67 -5.44 4.61
N MET A 110 -10.83 -5.32 5.24
CA MET A 110 -11.92 -6.28 5.10
C MET A 110 -12.46 -6.32 3.66
N ILE A 111 -12.68 -5.16 3.05
CA ILE A 111 -13.08 -5.03 1.65
C ILE A 111 -12.00 -5.61 0.74
N GLY A 112 -10.75 -5.25 0.95
CA GLY A 112 -9.63 -5.78 0.18
C GLY A 112 -9.46 -7.29 0.28
N LEU A 113 -9.76 -7.89 1.44
CA LEU A 113 -9.69 -9.34 1.65
C LEU A 113 -10.89 -10.08 1.08
N MET A 114 -12.11 -9.60 1.37
CA MET A 114 -13.35 -10.30 0.98
C MET A 114 -13.64 -10.20 -0.51
N PHE A 115 -13.39 -9.05 -1.08
CA PHE A 115 -13.79 -8.77 -2.46
C PHE A 115 -12.64 -8.85 -3.48
N SER A 116 -11.38 -8.97 -3.04
CA SER A 116 -10.28 -9.14 -3.97
C SER A 116 -10.20 -10.58 -4.49
N PRO A 117 -10.00 -10.79 -5.79
CA PRO A 117 -9.78 -12.11 -6.40
C PRO A 117 -8.47 -12.78 -5.95
N ILE A 118 -7.89 -12.32 -4.84
CA ILE A 118 -6.77 -12.95 -4.15
C ILE A 118 -7.22 -14.24 -3.47
N MET A 119 -8.44 -14.26 -2.91
CA MET A 119 -9.02 -15.40 -2.19
C MET A 119 -9.96 -16.26 -3.05
N TYR A 120 -10.51 -15.71 -4.13
CA TYR A 120 -11.47 -16.40 -5.00
C TYR A 120 -10.93 -16.52 -6.43
N PRO A 121 -11.25 -17.61 -7.15
CA PRO A 121 -10.92 -17.69 -8.58
C PRO A 121 -11.72 -16.65 -9.38
N ALA A 122 -11.05 -15.98 -10.31
CA ALA A 122 -11.51 -14.84 -11.12
C ALA A 122 -12.74 -15.15 -12.01
N GLY A 123 -13.48 -16.13 -11.89
CA GLY A 123 -14.65 -16.48 -12.73
C GLY A 123 -15.99 -16.46 -11.98
N ARG A 124 -16.01 -16.05 -10.71
CA ARG A 124 -17.25 -16.07 -9.88
C ARG A 124 -17.82 -14.68 -9.58
N LEU A 125 -17.15 -13.63 -10.01
CA LEU A 125 -17.60 -12.25 -9.78
C LEU A 125 -18.38 -11.74 -11.00
N PRO A 126 -19.43 -10.91 -10.81
CA PRO A 126 -20.10 -10.21 -11.89
C PRO A 126 -19.14 -9.26 -12.61
N ASP A 127 -19.27 -9.12 -13.94
CA ASP A 127 -18.36 -8.34 -14.79
C ASP A 127 -18.19 -6.87 -14.35
N TRP A 128 -19.24 -6.25 -13.81
CA TRP A 128 -19.17 -4.87 -13.29
C TRP A 128 -18.31 -4.73 -12.04
N LEU A 129 -18.29 -5.76 -11.19
CA LEU A 129 -17.42 -5.82 -10.01
C LEU A 129 -15.96 -6.00 -10.42
N ASP A 130 -15.70 -6.82 -11.43
CA ASP A 130 -14.33 -7.09 -11.91
C ASP A 130 -13.68 -5.81 -12.45
N GLN A 131 -14.41 -4.97 -13.17
CA GLN A 131 -13.94 -3.66 -13.65
C GLN A 131 -13.64 -2.70 -12.49
N LEU A 132 -14.47 -2.68 -11.45
CA LEU A 132 -14.28 -1.82 -10.29
C LEU A 132 -13.06 -2.26 -9.46
N TYR A 133 -12.84 -3.56 -9.36
CA TYR A 133 -11.67 -4.12 -8.66
C TYR A 133 -10.37 -3.91 -9.40
N PHE A 134 -10.41 -3.89 -10.73
CA PHE A 134 -9.22 -3.59 -11.53
C PHE A 134 -8.70 -2.17 -11.27
N LEU A 135 -9.58 -1.23 -10.94
CA LEU A 135 -9.20 0.13 -10.57
C LEU A 135 -8.62 0.21 -9.15
N LEU A 136 -9.01 -0.70 -8.25
CA LEU A 136 -8.47 -0.75 -6.89
C LEU A 136 -7.03 -1.30 -6.90
N PRO A 137 -6.10 -0.75 -6.11
CA PRO A 137 -4.69 -1.13 -6.17
C PRO A 137 -4.39 -2.55 -5.67
N PHE A 138 -5.38 -3.22 -5.06
CA PHE A 138 -5.22 -4.58 -4.52
C PHE A 138 -5.07 -5.64 -5.62
N VAL A 139 -5.90 -5.56 -6.65
CA VAL A 139 -5.91 -6.54 -7.77
C VAL A 139 -4.67 -6.39 -8.65
N PRO A 140 -4.32 -5.19 -9.15
CA PRO A 140 -3.08 -4.99 -9.88
C PRO A 140 -1.85 -5.42 -9.09
N SER A 141 -1.82 -5.17 -7.77
CA SER A 141 -0.73 -5.63 -6.91
C SER A 141 -0.61 -7.15 -6.88
N ALA A 142 -1.72 -7.87 -6.75
CA ALA A 142 -1.73 -9.33 -6.75
C ALA A 142 -1.32 -9.91 -8.10
N ASN A 143 -1.80 -9.32 -9.20
CA ASN A 143 -1.46 -9.73 -10.56
C ASN A 143 0.04 -9.54 -10.85
N LEU A 144 0.58 -8.37 -10.49
CA LEU A 144 2.00 -8.07 -10.65
C LEU A 144 2.88 -9.00 -9.82
N LEU A 145 2.50 -9.30 -8.57
CA LEU A 145 3.23 -10.28 -7.75
C LEU A 145 3.22 -11.65 -8.41
N ARG A 146 2.05 -12.12 -8.84
CA ARG A 146 1.95 -13.41 -9.54
C ARG A 146 2.80 -13.41 -10.81
N ALA A 147 2.69 -12.38 -11.64
CA ALA A 147 3.44 -12.28 -12.90
C ALA A 147 4.95 -12.21 -12.68
N SER A 148 5.43 -11.51 -11.65
CA SER A 148 6.85 -11.31 -11.39
C SER A 148 7.55 -12.53 -10.77
N PHE A 149 6.81 -13.36 -10.00
CA PHE A 149 7.37 -14.54 -9.34
C PHE A 149 7.20 -15.83 -10.15
N TYR A 150 6.23 -15.90 -11.06
CA TYR A 150 6.06 -17.07 -11.93
C TYR A 150 6.88 -16.92 -13.22
N ARG A 151 7.55 -17.98 -13.62
CA ARG A 151 8.51 -18.04 -14.74
C ARG A 151 7.94 -17.68 -16.12
N HIS A 152 6.61 -17.66 -16.27
CA HIS A 152 5.90 -17.35 -17.52
C HIS A 152 4.90 -16.19 -17.36
N GLY A 153 4.99 -15.41 -16.28
CA GLY A 153 4.12 -14.28 -16.08
C GLY A 153 4.55 -13.07 -16.91
N THR A 154 3.66 -12.56 -17.74
CA THR A 154 3.86 -11.27 -18.42
C THR A 154 3.45 -10.15 -17.48
N VAL A 155 4.40 -9.28 -17.12
CA VAL A 155 4.11 -8.10 -16.31
C VAL A 155 3.30 -7.13 -17.16
N SER A 156 2.08 -6.84 -16.72
CA SER A 156 1.21 -5.87 -17.38
C SER A 156 1.66 -4.44 -17.07
N LEU A 157 1.93 -3.65 -18.10
CA LEU A 157 2.24 -2.23 -17.96
C LEU A 157 1.04 -1.44 -17.41
N VAL A 158 -0.18 -1.93 -17.67
CA VAL A 158 -1.41 -1.32 -17.15
C VAL A 158 -1.47 -1.43 -15.63
N ASP A 159 -1.16 -2.58 -15.06
CA ASP A 159 -1.14 -2.80 -13.61
C ASP A 159 -0.10 -1.90 -12.92
N ILE A 160 1.07 -1.73 -13.51
CA ILE A 160 2.09 -0.78 -13.02
C ILE A 160 1.56 0.65 -13.09
N GLY A 161 0.91 1.02 -14.19
CA GLY A 161 0.31 2.35 -14.37
C GLY A 161 -0.73 2.67 -13.31
N VAL A 162 -1.59 1.71 -12.95
CA VAL A 162 -2.60 1.86 -11.88
C VAL A 162 -1.93 2.10 -10.53
N LEU A 163 -0.86 1.37 -10.19
CA LEU A 163 -0.16 1.59 -8.92
C LEU A 163 0.52 2.96 -8.84
N ILE A 164 1.18 3.38 -9.93
CA ILE A 164 1.81 4.71 -10.00
C ILE A 164 0.74 5.81 -9.88
N PHE A 165 -0.40 5.64 -10.56
CA PHE A 165 -1.53 6.57 -10.47
C PHE A 165 -2.02 6.70 -9.01
N TRP A 166 -2.17 5.59 -8.29
CA TRP A 166 -2.58 5.62 -6.89
C TRP A 166 -1.54 6.28 -5.98
N ILE A 167 -0.25 6.04 -6.17
CA ILE A 167 0.81 6.74 -5.43
C ILE A 167 0.70 8.25 -5.68
N PHE A 168 0.57 8.67 -6.92
CA PHE A 168 0.47 10.09 -7.27
C PHE A 168 -0.79 10.74 -6.68
N LEU A 169 -1.94 10.07 -6.81
CA LEU A 169 -3.21 10.53 -6.26
C LEU A 169 -3.15 10.70 -4.73
N THR A 170 -2.63 9.71 -4.03
CA THR A 170 -2.50 9.76 -2.57
C THR A 170 -1.53 10.83 -2.10
N GLN A 171 -0.41 11.03 -2.80
CA GLN A 171 0.52 12.12 -2.50
C GLN A 171 -0.10 13.50 -2.71
N LEU A 172 -0.88 13.68 -3.79
CA LEU A 172 -1.63 14.93 -4.01
C LEU A 172 -2.65 15.19 -2.89
N LEU A 173 -3.35 14.16 -2.42
CA LEU A 173 -4.31 14.28 -1.31
C LEU A 173 -3.61 14.68 0.00
N ILE A 174 -2.47 14.07 0.31
CA ILE A 174 -1.66 14.41 1.49
C ILE A 174 -1.19 15.87 1.43
N LEU A 175 -0.64 16.29 0.30
CA LEU A 175 -0.19 17.67 0.10
C LEU A 175 -1.34 18.67 0.20
N GLY A 176 -2.50 18.34 -0.37
CA GLY A 176 -3.71 19.16 -0.30
C GLY A 176 -4.26 19.33 1.11
N THR A 177 -4.20 18.28 1.94
CA THR A 177 -4.61 18.36 3.36
C THR A 177 -3.61 19.15 4.18
N LEU A 178 -2.32 18.96 3.97
CA LEU A 178 -1.27 19.75 4.62
C LEU A 178 -1.32 21.25 4.26
N GLN A 179 -1.91 21.61 3.12
CA GLN A 179 -2.10 23.01 2.73
C GLN A 179 -3.35 23.63 3.33
N LYS A 180 -4.42 22.87 3.54
CA LYS A 180 -5.72 23.39 4.04
C LYS A 180 -5.75 23.64 5.55
N GLU A 181 -4.88 23.01 6.31
CA GLU A 181 -4.78 23.19 7.76
C GLU A 181 -3.91 24.41 8.14
N LEU A 182 -3.67 25.34 7.20
CA LEU A 182 -3.15 26.70 7.38
C LEU A 182 -4.27 27.71 7.43
#